data_85eb35f838aa456b85e671ae69675cea
#
_entry.id   85eb35f838aa456b85e671ae69675cea
#
_cell.length_a   1.000
_cell.length_b   1.000
_cell.length_c   1.000
_cell.angle_alpha   90.00
_cell.angle_beta   90.00
_cell.angle_gamma   90.00
#
_symmetry.space_group_name_H-M   'P 1'
#
loop_
_entity.id
_entity.type
_entity.pdbx_description
1 polymer ?
#
loop_
_entity_poly.entity_id
_entity_poly.type
_entity_poly.pdbx_seq_one_letter_code
_entity_poly.pdbx_strand_id
1 'polypeptide(L)'
;MLCADPRQRRLSQWKFDAGTDRLSPTALGEIHTKPGAGPRHLAFHPNGRFLYLITETTHTIGAYAINPATGVLTELQFVDALPADFTGQPAAADLHVSPDGRFLYGSERRTSTLAGYRIDPEKGTLLPIGHFRTEKTPRGFAIEPRGRFLLSVGLDSNAMTVYRIDPQSGALRNLLRNLKQYPMGQQPNWIEIVDLR
;
A
#
# COMPACT_ATOMS: atom_id res chain seq x y z
N MET A 1 -15.61 2.40 8.03
CA MET A 1 -14.80 1.24 7.62
C MET A 1 -14.94 1.06 6.11
N LEU A 2 -13.85 0.74 5.44
CA LEU A 2 -13.82 0.45 4.01
C LEU A 2 -13.42 -1.02 3.79
N CYS A 3 -14.02 -1.67 2.80
CA CYS A 3 -13.71 -3.04 2.41
C CYS A 3 -13.52 -3.10 0.89
N ALA A 4 -12.38 -3.63 0.45
CA ALA A 4 -12.10 -3.90 -0.96
C ALA A 4 -12.60 -5.30 -1.31
N ASP A 5 -13.46 -5.40 -2.32
CA ASP A 5 -13.96 -6.68 -2.83
C ASP A 5 -13.44 -6.90 -4.26
N PRO A 6 -12.39 -7.72 -4.43
CA PRO A 6 -11.80 -7.96 -5.75
C PRO A 6 -12.73 -8.69 -6.70
N ARG A 7 -13.65 -9.52 -6.19
CA ARG A 7 -14.61 -10.28 -7.02
C ARG A 7 -15.72 -9.39 -7.55
N GLN A 8 -16.25 -8.49 -6.70
CA GLN A 8 -17.29 -7.56 -7.07
C GLN A 8 -16.77 -6.23 -7.61
N ARG A 9 -15.44 -6.05 -7.63
CA ARG A 9 -14.76 -4.88 -8.20
C ARG A 9 -15.21 -3.56 -7.57
N ARG A 10 -15.36 -3.56 -6.24
CA ARG A 10 -15.89 -2.40 -5.51
C ARG A 10 -15.19 -2.17 -4.19
N LEU A 11 -15.28 -0.93 -3.72
CA LEU A 11 -15.04 -0.54 -2.33
C LEU A 11 -16.39 -0.32 -1.67
N SER A 12 -16.67 -1.08 -0.62
CA SER A 12 -17.86 -0.91 0.21
C SER A 12 -17.52 -0.05 1.42
N GLN A 13 -18.40 0.89 1.74
CA GLN A 13 -18.27 1.75 2.92
C GLN A 13 -19.29 1.34 3.99
N TRP A 14 -18.78 1.17 5.21
CA TRP A 14 -19.57 0.71 6.35
C TRP A 14 -19.41 1.67 7.53
N LYS A 15 -20.49 1.93 8.23
CA LYS A 15 -20.50 2.63 9.51
C LYS A 15 -20.45 1.61 10.63
N PHE A 16 -19.52 1.78 11.56
CA PHE A 16 -19.49 1.03 12.82
C PHE A 16 -20.14 1.89 13.91
N ASP A 17 -21.10 1.33 14.61
CA ASP A 17 -21.75 1.92 15.76
C ASP A 17 -21.21 1.25 17.02
N ALA A 18 -20.37 1.97 17.75
CA ALA A 18 -19.74 1.47 18.98
C ALA A 18 -20.71 1.32 20.17
N GLY A 19 -21.91 1.94 20.10
CA GLY A 19 -22.93 1.78 21.14
C GLY A 19 -23.73 0.49 20.99
N THR A 20 -23.79 -0.06 19.78
CA THR A 20 -24.56 -1.27 19.47
C THR A 20 -23.73 -2.42 18.90
N ASP A 21 -22.40 -2.21 18.73
CA ASP A 21 -21.45 -3.15 18.10
C ASP A 21 -21.88 -3.62 16.71
N ARG A 22 -22.57 -2.76 15.96
CA ARG A 22 -23.12 -3.10 14.64
C ARG A 22 -22.41 -2.39 13.52
N LEU A 23 -22.28 -3.11 12.40
CA LEU A 23 -21.89 -2.58 11.09
C LEU A 23 -23.14 -2.39 10.24
N SER A 24 -23.28 -1.23 9.62
CA SER A 24 -24.31 -0.95 8.63
C SER A 24 -23.68 -0.36 7.37
N PRO A 25 -24.19 -0.67 6.16
CA PRO A 25 -23.74 -0.01 4.95
C PRO A 25 -24.03 1.49 5.05
N THR A 26 -23.12 2.31 4.50
CA THR A 26 -23.39 3.75 4.42
C THR A 26 -24.29 4.06 3.23
N ALA A 27 -25.04 5.15 3.29
CA ALA A 27 -25.81 5.66 2.16
C ALA A 27 -24.95 6.22 1.02
N LEU A 28 -23.62 6.25 1.20
CA LEU A 28 -22.65 6.79 0.21
C LEU A 28 -22.44 5.87 -1.00
N GLY A 29 -23.02 4.67 -0.93
CA GLY A 29 -22.92 3.70 -2.00
C GLY A 29 -21.56 3.01 -2.07
N GLU A 30 -21.30 2.44 -3.22
CA GLU A 30 -20.09 1.68 -3.53
C GLU A 30 -19.27 2.44 -4.56
N ILE A 31 -17.95 2.40 -4.42
CA ILE A 31 -17.07 2.89 -5.45
C ILE A 31 -16.69 1.71 -6.33
N HIS A 32 -17.12 1.76 -7.58
CA HIS A 32 -16.79 0.76 -8.56
C HIS A 32 -15.40 1.07 -9.16
N THR A 33 -14.50 0.09 -9.08
CA THR A 33 -13.24 0.16 -9.80
C THR A 33 -13.42 -0.25 -11.26
N LYS A 34 -12.43 0.09 -12.10
CA LYS A 34 -12.44 -0.33 -13.51
C LYS A 34 -12.60 -1.85 -13.65
N PRO A 35 -13.25 -2.35 -14.71
CA PRO A 35 -13.34 -3.79 -14.98
C PRO A 35 -11.95 -4.44 -14.95
N GLY A 36 -11.83 -5.55 -14.22
CA GLY A 36 -10.59 -6.29 -14.09
C GLY A 36 -9.57 -5.70 -13.11
N ALA A 37 -9.86 -4.61 -12.41
CA ALA A 37 -8.88 -3.94 -11.53
C ALA A 37 -8.43 -4.78 -10.32
N GLY A 38 -9.32 -5.56 -9.72
CA GLY A 38 -9.01 -6.34 -8.52
C GLY A 38 -8.58 -5.47 -7.35
N PRO A 39 -9.47 -4.63 -6.77
CA PRO A 39 -9.15 -3.81 -5.61
C PRO A 39 -8.69 -4.69 -4.45
N ARG A 40 -7.55 -4.34 -3.80
CA ARG A 40 -6.92 -5.24 -2.85
C ARG A 40 -6.64 -4.59 -1.49
N HIS A 41 -5.61 -3.77 -1.35
CA HIS A 41 -5.26 -3.12 -0.10
C HIS A 41 -5.55 -1.63 -0.13
N LEU A 42 -5.85 -1.09 1.04
CA LEU A 42 -6.17 0.30 1.29
C LEU A 42 -5.20 0.88 2.31
N ALA A 43 -4.75 2.11 2.09
CA ALA A 43 -3.94 2.86 3.04
C ALA A 43 -4.54 4.26 3.24
N PHE A 44 -4.88 4.58 4.49
CA PHE A 44 -5.29 5.94 4.85
C PHE A 44 -4.07 6.81 5.07
N HIS A 45 -4.14 8.04 4.59
CA HIS A 45 -3.16 9.04 4.96
C HIS A 45 -3.36 9.45 6.43
N PRO A 46 -2.28 9.66 7.23
CA PRO A 46 -2.38 9.98 8.66
C PRO A 46 -3.22 11.23 8.98
N ASN A 47 -3.33 12.19 8.04
CA ASN A 47 -4.16 13.38 8.23
C ASN A 47 -5.68 13.14 8.05
N GLY A 48 -6.10 11.92 7.69
CA GLY A 48 -7.50 11.56 7.47
C GLY A 48 -8.15 12.13 6.20
N ARG A 49 -7.41 12.91 5.38
CA ARG A 49 -7.96 13.58 4.18
C ARG A 49 -7.88 12.74 2.91
N PHE A 50 -7.01 11.73 2.87
CA PHE A 50 -6.75 10.94 1.66
C PHE A 50 -6.76 9.45 1.93
N LEU A 51 -7.12 8.71 0.89
CA LEU A 51 -7.11 7.25 0.83
C LEU A 51 -6.39 6.80 -0.43
N TYR A 52 -5.61 5.75 -0.32
CA TYR A 52 -4.96 5.09 -1.45
C TYR A 52 -5.43 3.65 -1.56
N LEU A 53 -5.66 3.20 -2.80
CA LEU A 53 -6.09 1.84 -3.12
C LEU A 53 -5.13 1.24 -4.13
N ILE A 54 -4.53 0.10 -3.82
CA ILE A 54 -3.80 -0.69 -4.80
C ILE A 54 -4.69 -1.75 -5.42
N THR A 55 -4.60 -1.92 -6.73
CA THR A 55 -5.33 -2.93 -7.49
C THR A 55 -4.39 -4.04 -7.94
N GLU A 56 -4.79 -5.30 -7.72
CA GLU A 56 -3.94 -6.48 -7.95
C GLU A 56 -3.65 -6.72 -9.44
N THR A 57 -4.68 -6.64 -10.27
CA THR A 57 -4.64 -7.11 -11.66
C THR A 57 -4.42 -6.01 -12.69
N THR A 58 -4.73 -4.76 -12.37
CA THR A 58 -4.38 -3.60 -13.22
C THR A 58 -3.18 -2.82 -12.68
N HIS A 59 -2.54 -3.30 -11.59
CA HIS A 59 -1.32 -2.73 -11.01
C HIS A 59 -1.35 -1.20 -10.78
N THR A 60 -2.53 -0.62 -10.63
CA THR A 60 -2.67 0.82 -10.41
C THR A 60 -2.84 1.15 -8.94
N ILE A 61 -2.38 2.32 -8.55
CA ILE A 61 -2.70 2.93 -7.26
C ILE A 61 -3.60 4.12 -7.52
N GLY A 62 -4.83 4.03 -7.01
CA GLY A 62 -5.79 5.13 -7.00
C GLY A 62 -5.62 6.00 -5.75
N ALA A 63 -5.57 7.30 -5.94
CA ALA A 63 -5.61 8.30 -4.86
C ALA A 63 -7.01 8.93 -4.81
N TYR A 64 -7.55 9.07 -3.59
CA TYR A 64 -8.88 9.62 -3.35
C TYR A 64 -8.84 10.65 -2.23
N ALA A 65 -9.58 11.76 -2.40
CA ALA A 65 -9.90 12.67 -1.31
C ALA A 65 -11.10 12.14 -0.51
N ILE A 66 -11.04 12.32 0.80
CA ILE A 66 -12.12 11.96 1.74
C ILE A 66 -12.80 13.25 2.17
N ASN A 67 -14.11 13.37 1.96
CA ASN A 67 -14.88 14.44 2.58
C ASN A 67 -15.05 14.12 4.07
N PRO A 68 -14.50 14.93 5.00
CA PRO A 68 -14.50 14.59 6.42
C PRO A 68 -15.90 14.60 7.07
N ALA A 69 -16.86 15.35 6.51
CA ALA A 69 -18.20 15.43 7.05
C ALA A 69 -19.09 14.27 6.57
N THR A 70 -18.89 13.80 5.35
CA THR A 70 -19.77 12.81 4.71
C THR A 70 -19.10 11.46 4.51
N GLY A 71 -17.76 11.39 4.46
CA GLY A 71 -17.00 10.20 4.09
C GLY A 71 -16.99 9.89 2.60
N VAL A 72 -17.57 10.77 1.76
CA VAL A 72 -17.56 10.62 0.30
C VAL A 72 -16.12 10.63 -0.20
N LEU A 73 -15.80 9.66 -1.07
CA LEU A 73 -14.51 9.58 -1.74
C LEU A 73 -14.59 10.22 -3.13
N THR A 74 -13.67 11.12 -3.41
CA THR A 74 -13.51 11.75 -4.74
C THR A 74 -12.19 11.30 -5.34
N GLU A 75 -12.22 10.75 -6.55
CA GLU A 75 -11.05 10.34 -7.29
C GLU A 75 -10.14 11.54 -7.61
N LEU A 76 -8.85 11.40 -7.34
CA LEU A 76 -7.84 12.42 -7.62
C LEU A 76 -6.90 12.01 -8.75
N GLN A 77 -6.39 10.78 -8.70
CA GLN A 77 -5.34 10.31 -9.61
C GLN A 77 -5.28 8.79 -9.64
N PHE A 78 -4.83 8.25 -10.77
CA PHE A 78 -4.29 6.89 -10.85
C PHE A 78 -2.84 6.93 -11.32
N VAL A 79 -1.98 6.16 -10.67
CA VAL A 79 -0.57 5.96 -11.05
C VAL A 79 -0.28 4.48 -11.23
N ASP A 80 0.73 4.19 -12.01
CA ASP A 80 1.17 2.83 -12.28
C ASP A 80 2.13 2.34 -11.18
N ALA A 81 1.97 1.11 -10.69
CA ALA A 81 2.84 0.48 -9.70
C ALA A 81 3.91 -0.43 -10.33
N LEU A 82 3.92 -0.56 -11.65
CA LEU A 82 4.88 -1.38 -12.39
C LEU A 82 6.03 -0.55 -12.99
N PRO A 83 7.23 -1.14 -13.11
CA PRO A 83 8.25 -0.61 -14.01
C PRO A 83 7.73 -0.53 -15.45
N ALA A 84 8.12 0.52 -16.18
CA ALA A 84 7.61 0.79 -17.53
C ALA A 84 7.96 -0.29 -18.57
N ASP A 85 8.99 -1.09 -18.31
CA ASP A 85 9.47 -2.17 -19.18
C ASP A 85 8.87 -3.56 -18.85
N PHE A 86 7.99 -3.64 -17.85
CA PHE A 86 7.35 -4.90 -17.49
C PHE A 86 6.22 -5.26 -18.47
N THR A 87 6.26 -6.48 -19.00
CA THR A 87 5.29 -6.99 -19.99
C THR A 87 4.48 -8.21 -19.52
N GLY A 88 4.68 -8.64 -18.26
CA GLY A 88 4.00 -9.81 -17.69
C GLY A 88 2.60 -9.52 -17.14
N GLN A 89 1.99 -10.56 -16.56
CA GLN A 89 0.75 -10.40 -15.79
C GLN A 89 1.08 -9.82 -14.41
N PRO A 90 0.52 -8.67 -14.04
CA PRO A 90 0.79 -8.04 -12.75
C PRO A 90 0.19 -8.81 -11.57
N ALA A 91 0.74 -8.58 -10.39
CA ALA A 91 0.23 -9.14 -9.15
C ALA A 91 0.59 -8.21 -7.96
N ALA A 92 0.15 -6.95 -8.04
CA ALA A 92 0.37 -6.01 -6.94
C ALA A 92 -0.27 -6.52 -5.64
N ALA A 93 0.33 -6.18 -4.50
CA ALA A 93 -0.06 -6.81 -3.25
C ALA A 93 -0.35 -5.80 -2.13
N ASP A 94 0.64 -5.30 -1.45
CA ASP A 94 0.48 -4.54 -0.23
C ASP A 94 0.70 -3.03 -0.45
N LEU A 95 0.19 -2.20 0.47
CA LEU A 95 0.23 -0.74 0.33
C LEU A 95 0.29 -0.07 1.69
N HIS A 96 1.31 0.77 1.94
CA HIS A 96 1.45 1.53 3.18
C HIS A 96 1.88 2.97 2.93
N VAL A 97 1.30 3.90 3.71
CA VAL A 97 1.75 5.29 3.84
C VAL A 97 2.77 5.37 4.97
N SER A 98 3.85 6.13 4.80
CA SER A 98 4.78 6.41 5.90
C SER A 98 4.07 7.14 7.05
N PRO A 99 4.47 6.93 8.32
CA PRO A 99 3.80 7.53 9.48
C PRO A 99 3.74 9.07 9.46
N ASP A 100 4.70 9.71 8.80
CA ASP A 100 4.74 11.16 8.59
C ASP A 100 3.87 11.66 7.42
N GLY A 101 3.23 10.73 6.68
CA GLY A 101 2.36 11.05 5.55
C GLY A 101 3.07 11.44 4.26
N ARG A 102 4.41 11.44 4.21
CA ARG A 102 5.16 11.98 3.07
C ARG A 102 5.35 11.02 1.92
N PHE A 103 5.32 9.72 2.19
CA PHE A 103 5.63 8.68 1.21
C PHE A 103 4.59 7.56 1.22
N LEU A 104 4.38 6.98 0.05
CA LEU A 104 3.58 5.78 -0.14
C LEU A 104 4.44 4.73 -0.80
N TYR A 105 4.30 3.47 -0.36
CA TYR A 105 4.95 2.34 -1.01
C TYR A 105 3.92 1.26 -1.32
N GLY A 106 4.09 0.61 -2.48
CA GLY A 106 3.28 -0.53 -2.91
C GLY A 106 4.15 -1.68 -3.35
N SER A 107 3.81 -2.92 -2.96
CA SER A 107 4.57 -4.09 -3.37
C SER A 107 3.99 -4.74 -4.63
N GLU A 108 4.88 -5.28 -5.47
CA GLU A 108 4.54 -6.00 -6.69
C GLU A 108 5.26 -7.35 -6.74
N ARG A 109 4.47 -8.44 -6.78
CA ARG A 109 4.97 -9.82 -6.59
C ARG A 109 5.71 -10.37 -7.79
N ARG A 110 5.33 -10.00 -9.03
CA ARG A 110 5.93 -10.54 -10.27
C ARG A 110 7.26 -9.89 -10.60
N THR A 111 7.36 -8.59 -10.35
CA THR A 111 8.61 -7.85 -10.54
C THR A 111 9.56 -7.98 -9.35
N SER A 112 9.08 -8.45 -8.19
CA SER A 112 9.81 -8.45 -6.92
C SER A 112 10.34 -7.05 -6.57
N THR A 113 9.43 -6.06 -6.63
CA THR A 113 9.76 -4.66 -6.36
C THR A 113 8.80 -4.02 -5.36
N LEU A 114 9.26 -2.92 -4.78
CA LEU A 114 8.46 -1.93 -4.09
C LEU A 114 8.43 -0.66 -4.95
N ALA A 115 7.24 -0.22 -5.36
CA ALA A 115 7.04 1.07 -6.01
C ALA A 115 6.93 2.15 -4.93
N GLY A 116 7.70 3.23 -5.04
CA GLY A 116 7.70 4.34 -4.08
C GLY A 116 7.18 5.63 -4.70
N TYR A 117 6.43 6.40 -3.91
CA TYR A 117 5.84 7.68 -4.31
C TYR A 117 6.00 8.70 -3.20
N ARG A 118 6.20 9.96 -3.59
CA ARG A 118 6.02 11.13 -2.74
C ARG A 118 4.57 11.55 -2.79
N ILE A 119 3.98 11.84 -1.63
CA ILE A 119 2.62 12.36 -1.51
C ILE A 119 2.69 13.89 -1.49
N ASP A 120 1.87 14.55 -2.32
CA ASP A 120 1.62 15.98 -2.20
C ASP A 120 0.73 16.22 -0.96
N PRO A 121 1.17 16.97 0.06
CA PRO A 121 0.45 17.09 1.33
C PRO A 121 -0.88 17.84 1.22
N GLU A 122 -1.04 18.68 0.18
CA GLU A 122 -2.25 19.47 -0.02
C GLU A 122 -3.24 18.79 -0.96
N LYS A 123 -2.73 18.15 -2.01
CA LYS A 123 -3.55 17.55 -3.07
C LYS A 123 -3.79 16.05 -2.88
N GLY A 124 -2.96 15.36 -2.10
CA GLY A 124 -2.99 13.90 -1.95
C GLY A 124 -2.54 13.14 -3.19
N THR A 125 -2.01 13.83 -4.21
CA THR A 125 -1.52 13.21 -5.43
C THR A 125 -0.14 12.58 -5.24
N LEU A 126 0.21 11.63 -6.10
CA LEU A 126 1.40 10.79 -6.03
C LEU A 126 2.40 11.18 -7.12
N LEU A 127 3.65 11.42 -6.72
CA LEU A 127 4.78 11.63 -7.62
C LEU A 127 5.73 10.43 -7.49
N PRO A 128 6.03 9.69 -8.58
CA PRO A 128 6.91 8.54 -8.52
C PRO A 128 8.31 8.89 -8.01
N ILE A 129 8.83 8.06 -7.09
CA ILE A 129 10.23 8.10 -6.63
C ILE A 129 11.04 7.07 -7.40
N GLY A 130 10.49 5.87 -7.61
CA GLY A 130 11.13 4.77 -8.33
C GLY A 130 10.66 3.40 -7.88
N HIS A 131 11.29 2.37 -8.46
CA HIS A 131 11.06 0.97 -8.12
C HIS A 131 12.31 0.40 -7.44
N PHE A 132 12.12 -0.24 -6.29
CA PHE A 132 13.19 -0.78 -5.46
C PHE A 132 13.12 -2.29 -5.46
N ARG A 133 14.17 -2.96 -5.90
CA ARG A 133 14.25 -4.44 -5.83
C ARG A 133 14.15 -4.90 -4.38
N THR A 134 13.39 -5.97 -4.17
CA THR A 134 13.17 -6.57 -2.87
C THR A 134 13.16 -8.10 -2.95
N GLU A 135 12.63 -8.75 -1.92
CA GLU A 135 12.50 -10.19 -1.82
C GLU A 135 11.63 -10.78 -2.94
N LYS A 136 11.84 -12.06 -3.25
CA LYS A 136 11.04 -12.75 -4.27
C LYS A 136 9.60 -12.90 -3.80
N THR A 137 8.64 -12.45 -4.61
CA THR A 137 7.20 -12.48 -4.35
C THR A 137 6.85 -11.71 -3.06
N PRO A 138 7.08 -10.37 -3.00
CA PRO A 138 6.86 -9.56 -1.80
C PRO A 138 5.35 -9.35 -1.58
N ARG A 139 4.74 -10.23 -0.78
CA ARG A 139 3.30 -10.19 -0.52
C ARG A 139 2.93 -9.19 0.58
N GLY A 140 3.79 -9.01 1.56
CA GLY A 140 3.60 -8.07 2.66
C GLY A 140 4.89 -7.34 3.01
N PHE A 141 4.75 -6.13 3.53
CA PHE A 141 5.84 -5.35 4.10
C PHE A 141 5.28 -4.45 5.21
N ALA A 142 6.14 -3.91 6.05
CA ALA A 142 5.76 -2.97 7.09
C ALA A 142 6.73 -1.79 7.14
N ILE A 143 6.23 -0.63 7.55
CA ILE A 143 7.04 0.55 7.87
C ILE A 143 7.06 0.70 9.38
N GLU A 144 8.26 0.83 9.98
CA GLU A 144 8.36 0.99 11.44
C GLU A 144 7.70 2.30 11.90
N PRO A 145 7.19 2.38 13.14
CA PRO A 145 6.35 3.50 13.60
C PRO A 145 7.00 4.89 13.50
N ARG A 146 8.33 4.98 13.45
CA ARG A 146 9.06 6.26 13.27
C ARG A 146 9.37 6.59 11.81
N GLY A 147 8.96 5.74 10.86
CA GLY A 147 9.13 5.97 9.42
C GLY A 147 10.57 5.90 8.90
N ARG A 148 11.52 5.36 9.68
CA ARG A 148 12.94 5.30 9.29
C ARG A 148 13.31 4.05 8.51
N PHE A 149 12.54 2.97 8.72
CA PHE A 149 12.82 1.66 8.13
C PHE A 149 11.56 1.04 7.52
N LEU A 150 11.77 0.31 6.44
CA LEU A 150 10.78 -0.54 5.80
C LEU A 150 11.33 -1.97 5.77
N LEU A 151 10.51 -2.94 6.17
CA LEU A 151 10.84 -4.36 6.19
C LEU A 151 9.94 -5.07 5.17
N SER A 152 10.54 -5.77 4.20
CA SER A 152 9.81 -6.51 3.17
C SER A 152 10.10 -8.00 3.28
N VAL A 153 9.05 -8.82 3.28
CA VAL A 153 9.16 -10.29 3.32
C VAL A 153 8.80 -10.88 1.97
N GLY A 154 9.53 -11.91 1.57
CA GLY A 154 9.32 -12.61 0.31
C GLY A 154 8.76 -14.01 0.51
N LEU A 155 7.57 -14.23 -0.04
CA LEU A 155 6.87 -15.53 0.03
C LEU A 155 7.75 -16.66 -0.51
N ASP A 156 8.41 -16.45 -1.66
CA ASP A 156 9.20 -17.48 -2.35
C ASP A 156 10.69 -17.46 -1.97
N SER A 157 11.20 -16.37 -1.38
CA SER A 157 12.58 -16.31 -0.90
C SER A 157 12.73 -16.82 0.54
N ASN A 158 11.64 -16.95 1.31
CA ASN A 158 11.67 -17.29 2.72
C ASN A 158 12.61 -16.37 3.53
N ALA A 159 12.62 -15.10 3.17
CA ALA A 159 13.57 -14.14 3.70
C ALA A 159 12.93 -12.75 3.87
N MET A 160 13.61 -11.91 4.61
CA MET A 160 13.25 -10.52 4.85
C MET A 160 14.44 -9.61 4.52
N THR A 161 14.16 -8.50 3.87
CA THR A 161 15.12 -7.41 3.69
C THR A 161 14.66 -6.16 4.44
N VAL A 162 15.63 -5.47 5.06
CA VAL A 162 15.41 -4.21 5.77
C VAL A 162 16.00 -3.06 4.96
N TYR A 163 15.18 -2.05 4.71
CA TYR A 163 15.55 -0.82 4.03
C TYR A 163 15.53 0.35 5.00
N ARG A 164 16.50 1.24 4.85
CA ARG A 164 16.40 2.60 5.40
C ARG A 164 15.63 3.46 4.40
N ILE A 165 14.64 4.18 4.89
CA ILE A 165 13.93 5.22 4.13
C ILE A 165 14.76 6.50 4.21
N ASP A 166 15.13 7.05 3.06
CA ASP A 166 15.77 8.36 3.01
C ASP A 166 14.73 9.45 3.35
N PRO A 167 14.93 10.24 4.41
CA PRO A 167 13.90 11.15 4.91
C PRO A 167 13.62 12.33 3.97
N GLN A 168 14.48 12.62 3.01
CA GLN A 168 14.28 13.72 2.07
C GLN A 168 13.63 13.24 0.77
N SER A 169 14.12 12.16 0.21
CA SER A 169 13.69 11.64 -1.10
C SER A 169 12.65 10.53 -1.02
N GLY A 170 12.56 9.80 0.09
CA GLY A 170 11.76 8.57 0.20
C GLY A 170 12.41 7.36 -0.47
N ALA A 171 13.63 7.48 -0.98
CA ALA A 171 14.33 6.38 -1.62
C ALA A 171 14.67 5.28 -0.59
N LEU A 172 14.45 4.02 -0.98
CA LEU A 172 14.77 2.86 -0.16
C LEU A 172 16.23 2.46 -0.38
N ARG A 173 17.01 2.45 0.70
CA ARG A 173 18.41 1.97 0.70
C ARG A 173 18.50 0.70 1.51
N ASN A 174 18.90 -0.40 0.87
CA ASN A 174 19.17 -1.64 1.58
C ASN A 174 20.29 -1.40 2.62
N LEU A 175 20.05 -1.77 3.87
CA LEU A 175 21.00 -1.60 4.96
C LEU A 175 22.18 -2.56 4.89
N LEU A 176 22.02 -3.65 4.19
CA LEU A 176 23.02 -4.72 4.14
C LEU A 176 23.82 -4.58 2.84
N ARG A 177 25.05 -4.08 2.96
CA ARG A 177 25.97 -3.84 1.83
C ARG A 177 26.22 -5.08 0.94
N ASN A 178 25.82 -6.28 1.38
CA ASN A 178 26.04 -7.55 0.68
C ASN A 178 24.76 -8.39 0.55
N LEU A 179 23.58 -7.78 0.43
CA LEU A 179 22.31 -8.49 0.24
C LEU A 179 22.06 -9.58 1.32
N LYS A 180 22.52 -9.36 2.56
CA LYS A 180 22.19 -10.29 3.63
C LYS A 180 20.71 -10.18 3.89
N GLN A 181 20.02 -11.23 3.53
CA GLN A 181 18.62 -11.46 3.85
C GLN A 181 18.57 -12.06 5.26
N TYR A 182 17.53 -11.69 6.00
CA TYR A 182 17.22 -12.37 7.25
C TYR A 182 16.38 -13.60 6.91
N PRO A 183 16.82 -14.83 7.24
CA PRO A 183 16.02 -16.02 7.01
C PRO A 183 14.74 -15.95 7.84
N MET A 184 13.62 -16.27 7.23
CA MET A 184 12.31 -16.33 7.86
C MET A 184 11.80 -17.77 7.83
N GLY A 185 10.61 -18.01 8.43
CA GLY A 185 9.88 -19.25 8.24
C GLY A 185 9.47 -19.45 6.78
N GLN A 186 8.87 -20.60 6.48
CA GLN A 186 8.40 -20.88 5.12
C GLN A 186 7.22 -19.98 4.73
N GLN A 187 7.29 -19.41 3.52
CA GLN A 187 6.26 -18.58 2.90
C GLN A 187 5.75 -17.43 3.78
N PRO A 188 6.63 -16.56 4.33
CA PRO A 188 6.21 -15.41 5.11
C PRO A 188 5.39 -14.47 4.23
N ASN A 189 4.14 -14.19 4.62
CA ASN A 189 3.23 -13.39 3.81
C ASN A 189 2.68 -12.16 4.54
N TRP A 190 3.01 -12.02 5.82
CA TRP A 190 2.63 -10.90 6.67
C TRP A 190 3.76 -10.53 7.62
N ILE A 191 3.91 -9.25 7.89
CA ILE A 191 4.84 -8.70 8.87
C ILE A 191 4.18 -7.51 9.57
N GLU A 192 4.37 -7.41 10.86
CA GLU A 192 3.88 -6.31 11.69
C GLU A 192 5.01 -5.84 12.60
N ILE A 193 5.06 -4.55 12.87
CA ILE A 193 6.02 -3.92 13.77
C ILE A 193 5.25 -3.20 14.86
N VAL A 194 5.46 -3.62 16.09
CA VAL A 194 4.78 -3.07 17.27
C VAL A 194 5.79 -2.34 18.15
N ASP A 195 5.46 -1.10 18.53
CA ASP A 195 6.22 -0.36 19.56
C ASP A 195 5.68 -0.78 20.95
N LEU A 196 6.52 -1.45 21.72
CA LEU A 196 6.17 -1.98 23.04
C LEU A 196 6.45 -0.98 24.19
N ARG A 197 6.48 0.32 23.93
CA ARG A 197 6.64 1.35 24.95
C ARG A 197 5.38 1.59 25.75
#